data_c8a0e4aab6ffed69128f55b663c381c2
#
_entry.id   c8a0e4aab6ffed69128f55b663c381c2
#
_cell.length_a   1.000
_cell.length_b   1.000
_cell.length_c   1.000
_cell.angle_alpha   90.00
_cell.angle_beta   90.00
_cell.angle_gamma   90.00
#
_symmetry.space_group_name_H-M   'P 1'
#
loop_
_entity.id
_entity.type
_entity.pdbx_description
1 polymer ?
#
loop_
_entity_poly.entity_id
_entity_poly.type
_entity_poly.pdbx_seq_one_letter_code
_entity_poly.pdbx_strand_id
1 'polypeptide(L)'
;MPFYRSLSILFLILLFAPLTSSPALAAVTFELFYSSPTEEVILGSNEPLYLGIRYDSDLPVRFLPSALRQKEKREVGARTSGADLHASGQSKALTWISFDNPTHIDEVVVTAYDEAWNEVAVESIMIDSRWSETIIESPREPAEWVQALQKKERVKRDYLFDSAPKQPDPVLDIIFILSLLSIPAYIFMQIQMLRRYRLRWRELATVPLITALPLSVYAFWVGIGFNLRLWPPFFMYFSLLACGYLLTLWTIKKIRG
;
A
#
# COMPACT_ATOMS: atom_id res chain seq x y z
N MET A 1 53.93 34.12 10.76
CA MET A 1 52.60 33.81 11.32
C MET A 1 52.01 32.54 10.66
N PRO A 2 52.56 31.33 10.88
CA PRO A 2 52.02 30.10 10.30
C PRO A 2 51.08 29.32 11.26
N PHE A 3 51.02 29.65 12.53
CA PHE A 3 50.29 28.86 13.52
C PHE A 3 48.76 28.89 13.40
N TYR A 4 48.16 29.96 12.91
CA TYR A 4 46.70 30.09 12.78
C TYR A 4 46.11 29.31 11.60
N ARG A 5 46.87 29.00 10.57
CA ARG A 5 46.38 28.20 9.43
C ARG A 5 46.23 26.72 9.79
N SER A 6 47.08 26.18 10.63
CA SER A 6 47.01 24.77 11.06
C SER A 6 45.83 24.53 12.02
N LEU A 7 45.45 25.48 12.84
CA LEU A 7 44.33 25.36 13.78
C LEU A 7 42.98 25.37 13.07
N SER A 8 42.87 26.20 12.01
CA SER A 8 41.64 26.27 11.20
C SER A 8 41.37 24.98 10.39
N ILE A 9 42.40 24.31 9.91
CA ILE A 9 42.28 23.05 9.19
C ILE A 9 41.88 21.90 10.14
N LEU A 10 42.42 21.89 11.35
CA LEU A 10 42.08 20.90 12.38
C LEU A 10 40.59 21.03 12.81
N PHE A 11 40.10 22.25 12.93
CA PHE A 11 38.72 22.54 13.30
C PHE A 11 37.75 22.15 12.16
N LEU A 12 38.14 22.32 10.91
CA LEU A 12 37.34 21.91 9.74
C LEU A 12 37.25 20.37 9.63
N ILE A 13 38.32 19.65 9.95
CA ILE A 13 38.33 18.17 9.93
C ILE A 13 37.46 17.60 11.06
N LEU A 14 37.38 18.25 12.21
CA LEU A 14 36.52 17.83 13.32
C LEU A 14 35.02 18.09 13.02
N LEU A 15 34.71 19.11 12.21
CA LEU A 15 33.31 19.41 11.80
C LEU A 15 32.78 18.48 10.72
N PHE A 16 33.66 17.81 9.98
CA PHE A 16 33.32 16.85 8.92
C PHE A 16 33.65 15.40 9.29
N ALA A 17 33.99 15.10 10.54
CA ALA A 17 34.02 13.72 10.98
C ALA A 17 32.56 13.19 10.88
N PRO A 18 32.26 12.29 9.94
CA PRO A 18 30.95 11.70 9.94
C PRO A 18 30.79 11.00 11.27
N LEU A 19 29.82 11.41 12.06
CA LEU A 19 29.29 10.60 13.16
C LEU A 19 28.67 9.34 12.47
N THR A 20 29.56 8.41 12.13
CA THR A 20 29.14 7.06 11.80
C THR A 20 28.68 6.42 13.11
N SER A 21 27.53 6.86 13.62
CA SER A 21 26.73 6.01 14.47
C SER A 21 26.36 4.82 13.57
N SER A 22 27.10 3.72 13.72
CA SER A 22 26.62 2.45 13.22
C SER A 22 25.22 2.31 13.81
N PRO A 23 24.16 2.22 12.98
CA PRO A 23 22.86 1.90 13.53
C PRO A 23 23.08 0.58 14.27
N ALA A 24 22.82 0.57 15.58
CA ALA A 24 22.71 -0.68 16.31
C ALA A 24 21.69 -1.49 15.51
N LEU A 25 22.11 -2.61 14.92
CA LEU A 25 21.17 -3.49 14.23
C LEU A 25 20.14 -3.87 15.29
N ALA A 26 18.94 -3.36 15.12
CA ALA A 26 17.83 -3.72 15.99
C ALA A 26 17.69 -5.24 15.93
N ALA A 27 17.78 -5.89 17.07
CA ALA A 27 17.72 -7.34 17.15
C ALA A 27 16.27 -7.76 16.88
N VAL A 28 16.04 -8.41 15.76
CA VAL A 28 14.78 -9.08 15.43
C VAL A 28 15.07 -10.56 15.33
N THR A 29 14.44 -11.32 16.21
CA THR A 29 14.48 -12.79 16.15
C THR A 29 13.07 -13.30 16.07
N PHE A 30 12.84 -14.29 15.22
CA PHE A 30 11.56 -14.98 15.18
C PHE A 30 11.72 -16.43 14.78
N GLU A 31 10.74 -17.24 15.12
CA GLU A 31 10.67 -18.65 14.76
C GLU A 31 9.29 -19.00 14.22
N LEU A 32 9.24 -19.89 13.25
CA LEU A 32 8.01 -20.50 12.76
C LEU A 32 7.71 -21.72 13.62
N PHE A 33 6.66 -21.67 14.45
CA PHE A 33 6.44 -22.71 15.45
C PHE A 33 5.30 -23.66 15.12
N TYR A 34 4.37 -23.30 14.26
CA TYR A 34 3.31 -24.17 13.76
C TYR A 34 2.90 -23.83 12.34
N SER A 35 2.51 -24.89 11.59
CA SER A 35 1.74 -24.74 10.35
C SER A 35 0.36 -25.38 10.51
N SER A 36 -0.62 -24.90 9.79
CA SER A 36 -1.93 -25.52 9.70
C SER A 36 -2.46 -25.44 8.27
N PRO A 37 -2.70 -26.59 7.65
CA PRO A 37 -2.53 -27.96 8.17
C PRO A 37 -1.07 -28.38 8.37
N THR A 38 -0.82 -29.39 9.22
CA THR A 38 0.53 -29.78 9.69
C THR A 38 1.21 -30.88 8.87
N GLU A 39 0.48 -31.55 8.00
CA GLU A 39 1.00 -32.70 7.23
C GLU A 39 0.95 -32.39 5.74
N GLU A 40 1.54 -33.27 4.91
CA GLU A 40 1.41 -33.22 3.44
C GLU A 40 -0.07 -33.17 3.06
N VAL A 41 -0.54 -32.01 2.63
CA VAL A 41 -1.96 -31.76 2.45
C VAL A 41 -2.26 -31.23 1.06
N ILE A 42 -3.27 -31.83 0.44
CA ILE A 42 -3.88 -31.25 -0.73
C ILE A 42 -4.88 -30.20 -0.24
N LEU A 43 -4.59 -28.95 -0.57
CA LEU A 43 -5.40 -27.78 -0.28
C LEU A 43 -6.30 -27.47 -1.48
N GLY A 44 -7.48 -26.96 -1.20
CA GLY A 44 -8.37 -26.46 -2.25
C GLY A 44 -7.94 -25.11 -2.78
N SER A 45 -8.51 -24.71 -3.92
CA SER A 45 -8.30 -23.36 -4.47
C SER A 45 -8.62 -22.29 -3.42
N ASN A 46 -7.68 -21.38 -3.18
CA ASN A 46 -7.76 -20.33 -2.17
C ASN A 46 -7.80 -20.80 -0.69
N GLU A 47 -7.65 -22.07 -0.42
CA GLU A 47 -7.53 -22.56 0.97
C GLU A 47 -6.18 -22.11 1.55
N PRO A 48 -6.17 -21.43 2.71
CA PRO A 48 -4.95 -20.88 3.28
C PRO A 48 -4.11 -21.92 4.02
N LEU A 49 -2.81 -21.90 3.81
CA LEU A 49 -1.81 -22.51 4.67
C LEU A 49 -1.40 -21.46 5.73
N TYR A 50 -1.76 -21.70 6.97
CA TYR A 50 -1.46 -20.81 8.09
C TYR A 50 -0.11 -21.11 8.71
N LEU A 51 0.65 -20.08 9.08
CA LEU A 51 1.93 -20.16 9.77
C LEU A 51 1.90 -19.32 11.04
N GLY A 52 2.22 -19.94 12.15
CA GLY A 52 2.35 -19.28 13.46
C GLY A 52 3.78 -18.79 13.65
N ILE A 53 3.92 -17.52 13.98
CA ILE A 53 5.20 -16.85 14.21
C ILE A 53 5.28 -16.48 15.69
N ARG A 54 6.38 -16.85 16.35
CA ARG A 54 6.79 -16.30 17.64
C ARG A 54 7.96 -15.37 17.39
N TYR A 55 7.88 -14.13 17.85
CA TYR A 55 8.92 -13.14 17.61
C TYR A 55 9.30 -12.39 18.88
N ASP A 56 10.54 -11.91 18.90
CA ASP A 56 11.08 -10.95 19.85
C ASP A 56 11.80 -9.86 19.04
N SER A 57 11.36 -8.63 19.20
CA SER A 57 11.81 -7.52 18.36
C SER A 57 11.88 -6.21 19.12
N ASP A 58 12.98 -5.49 18.99
CA ASP A 58 13.18 -4.17 19.57
C ASP A 58 12.42 -3.06 18.82
N LEU A 59 11.92 -3.38 17.60
CA LEU A 59 11.20 -2.43 16.74
C LEU A 59 9.91 -3.06 16.18
N PRO A 60 8.95 -2.25 15.72
CA PRO A 60 7.78 -2.76 15.03
C PRO A 60 8.16 -3.50 13.73
N VAL A 61 7.54 -4.66 13.50
CA VAL A 61 7.86 -5.54 12.36
C VAL A 61 6.63 -5.96 11.58
N ARG A 62 6.84 -6.25 10.30
CA ARG A 62 5.86 -6.85 9.38
C ARG A 62 6.36 -8.20 8.93
N PHE A 63 5.48 -9.18 8.81
CA PHE A 63 5.84 -10.51 8.32
C PHE A 63 5.19 -10.77 6.97
N LEU A 64 5.99 -11.15 5.97
CA LEU A 64 5.53 -11.44 4.63
C LEU A 64 5.96 -12.85 4.22
N PRO A 65 5.02 -13.77 3.97
CA PRO A 65 5.33 -15.11 3.52
C PRO A 65 5.55 -15.14 2.00
N SER A 66 6.48 -15.98 1.56
CA SER A 66 6.75 -16.30 0.16
C SER A 66 6.88 -17.80 0.01
N ALA A 67 6.27 -18.38 -1.01
CA ALA A 67 6.36 -19.81 -1.29
C ALA A 67 7.44 -20.10 -2.31
N LEU A 68 8.20 -21.19 -2.09
CA LEU A 68 9.20 -21.67 -3.03
C LEU A 68 8.91 -23.12 -3.45
N ARG A 69 9.39 -23.46 -4.63
CA ARG A 69 9.50 -24.82 -5.11
C ARG A 69 10.88 -24.97 -5.74
N GLN A 70 11.67 -25.89 -5.24
CA GLN A 70 13.06 -26.10 -5.69
C GLN A 70 13.88 -24.80 -5.67
N LYS A 71 13.69 -23.97 -4.63
CA LYS A 71 14.27 -22.63 -4.43
C LYS A 71 13.79 -21.55 -5.42
N GLU A 72 12.85 -21.85 -6.29
CA GLU A 72 12.24 -20.86 -7.16
C GLU A 72 10.95 -20.31 -6.53
N LYS A 73 10.81 -18.98 -6.53
CA LYS A 73 9.66 -18.31 -5.97
C LYS A 73 8.39 -18.57 -6.79
N ARG A 74 7.29 -18.90 -6.13
CA ARG A 74 5.97 -19.13 -6.72
C ARG A 74 5.06 -17.96 -6.38
N GLU A 75 4.87 -17.05 -7.33
CA GLU A 75 4.06 -15.83 -7.14
C GLU A 75 2.73 -15.86 -7.93
N VAL A 76 2.66 -16.64 -9.00
CA VAL A 76 1.48 -16.66 -9.86
C VAL A 76 0.28 -17.25 -9.12
N GLY A 77 -0.76 -16.44 -8.93
CA GLY A 77 -1.96 -16.83 -8.20
C GLY A 77 -1.78 -16.89 -6.68
N ALA A 78 -0.62 -16.47 -6.15
CA ALA A 78 -0.39 -16.40 -4.72
C ALA A 78 -1.18 -15.27 -4.06
N ARG A 79 -1.83 -15.59 -2.94
CA ARG A 79 -2.42 -14.63 -2.02
C ARG A 79 -1.79 -14.81 -0.66
N THR A 80 -1.49 -13.74 0.02
CA THR A 80 -0.84 -13.78 1.33
C THR A 80 -1.61 -12.94 2.33
N SER A 81 -1.35 -13.16 3.62
CA SER A 81 -1.76 -12.23 4.67
C SER A 81 -1.25 -10.83 4.36
N GLY A 82 -2.03 -9.82 4.74
CA GLY A 82 -1.53 -8.43 4.72
C GLY A 82 -0.27 -8.30 5.58
N ALA A 83 0.63 -7.40 5.21
CA ALA A 83 1.81 -7.07 6.00
C ALA A 83 1.44 -6.11 7.15
N ASP A 84 0.61 -6.57 8.08
CA ASP A 84 0.22 -5.78 9.25
C ASP A 84 1.43 -5.50 10.15
N LEU A 85 1.50 -4.28 10.70
CA LEU A 85 2.56 -3.90 11.61
C LEU A 85 2.31 -4.47 13.00
N HIS A 86 3.24 -5.26 13.49
CA HIS A 86 3.25 -5.83 14.83
C HIS A 86 4.14 -4.97 15.74
N ALA A 87 3.68 -4.72 16.97
CA ALA A 87 4.45 -3.92 17.92
C ALA A 87 5.74 -4.62 18.35
N SER A 88 6.74 -3.82 18.77
CA SER A 88 7.97 -4.33 19.40
C SER A 88 7.67 -5.14 20.66
N GLY A 89 8.62 -5.98 21.08
CA GLY A 89 8.55 -6.90 22.21
C GLY A 89 8.25 -8.33 21.80
N GLN A 90 8.03 -9.18 22.80
CA GLN A 90 7.73 -10.59 22.59
C GLN A 90 6.24 -10.81 22.31
N SER A 91 5.91 -11.46 21.21
CA SER A 91 4.52 -11.77 20.88
C SER A 91 4.41 -12.90 19.86
N LYS A 92 3.17 -13.18 19.47
CA LYS A 92 2.84 -14.13 18.40
C LYS A 92 2.10 -13.40 17.29
N ALA A 93 2.41 -13.75 16.06
CA ALA A 93 1.75 -13.28 14.85
C ALA A 93 1.24 -14.44 14.02
N LEU A 94 0.29 -14.17 13.15
CA LEU A 94 -0.25 -15.11 12.19
C LEU A 94 0.05 -14.61 10.78
N THR A 95 0.59 -15.47 9.94
CA THR A 95 0.67 -15.24 8.51
C THR A 95 0.08 -16.42 7.75
N TRP A 96 -0.28 -16.23 6.49
CA TRP A 96 -0.81 -17.29 5.66
C TRP A 96 -0.52 -17.03 4.18
N ILE A 97 -0.51 -18.13 3.42
CA ILE A 97 -0.40 -18.13 1.96
C ILE A 97 -1.44 -19.07 1.36
N SER A 98 -2.03 -18.70 0.24
CA SER A 98 -2.93 -19.54 -0.54
C SER A 98 -2.70 -19.32 -2.04
N PHE A 99 -3.19 -20.24 -2.85
CA PHE A 99 -3.11 -20.14 -4.31
C PHE A 99 -4.50 -20.37 -4.91
N ASP A 100 -4.82 -19.59 -5.94
CA ASP A 100 -6.05 -19.77 -6.73
C ASP A 100 -5.89 -20.79 -7.87
N ASN A 101 -4.64 -21.10 -8.23
CA ASN A 101 -4.27 -22.07 -9.27
C ASN A 101 -3.60 -23.31 -8.66
N PRO A 102 -3.62 -24.48 -9.34
CA PRO A 102 -2.88 -25.64 -8.92
C PRO A 102 -1.40 -25.33 -8.77
N THR A 103 -0.91 -25.48 -7.56
CA THR A 103 0.46 -25.11 -7.20
C THR A 103 1.03 -26.13 -6.22
N HIS A 104 2.30 -26.48 -6.38
CA HIS A 104 3.05 -27.30 -5.45
C HIS A 104 4.22 -26.49 -4.91
N ILE A 105 4.37 -26.47 -3.58
CA ILE A 105 5.46 -25.81 -2.87
C ILE A 105 6.17 -26.82 -1.96
N ASP A 106 7.45 -26.62 -1.71
CA ASP A 106 8.28 -27.42 -0.81
C ASP A 106 8.88 -26.60 0.33
N GLU A 107 8.79 -25.28 0.26
CA GLU A 107 9.30 -24.37 1.28
C GLU A 107 8.47 -23.11 1.35
N VAL A 108 8.27 -22.59 2.57
CA VAL A 108 7.76 -21.23 2.79
C VAL A 108 8.81 -20.42 3.53
N VAL A 109 9.19 -19.30 2.95
CA VAL A 109 10.08 -18.31 3.54
C VAL A 109 9.24 -17.17 4.08
N VAL A 110 9.45 -16.81 5.34
CA VAL A 110 8.86 -15.62 5.95
C VAL A 110 9.95 -14.59 6.14
N THR A 111 9.74 -13.41 5.58
CA THR A 111 10.64 -12.28 5.73
C THR A 111 10.03 -11.28 6.69
N ALA A 112 10.80 -10.85 7.68
CA ALA A 112 10.44 -9.76 8.58
C ALA A 112 11.00 -8.44 8.02
N TYR A 113 10.14 -7.42 7.96
CA TYR A 113 10.47 -6.06 7.53
C TYR A 113 10.21 -5.06 8.65
N ASP A 114 11.02 -4.01 8.73
CA ASP A 114 10.75 -2.85 9.57
C ASP A 114 9.64 -1.93 9.00
N GLU A 115 9.35 -0.83 9.68
CA GLU A 115 8.37 0.17 9.20
C GLU A 115 8.74 0.78 7.84
N ALA A 116 10.04 0.90 7.54
CA ALA A 116 10.57 1.46 6.30
C ALA A 116 10.72 0.42 5.18
N TRP A 117 10.25 -0.81 5.39
CA TRP A 117 10.36 -1.94 4.47
C TRP A 117 11.80 -2.43 4.23
N ASN A 118 12.69 -2.22 5.18
CA ASN A 118 13.99 -2.89 5.16
C ASN A 118 13.83 -4.30 5.71
N GLU A 119 14.45 -5.26 5.05
CA GLU A 119 14.54 -6.64 5.52
C GLU A 119 15.40 -6.70 6.79
N VAL A 120 14.86 -7.25 7.87
CA VAL A 120 15.54 -7.32 9.17
C VAL A 120 15.80 -8.75 9.65
N ALA A 121 15.00 -9.71 9.20
CA ALA A 121 15.22 -11.13 9.48
C ALA A 121 14.47 -12.02 8.47
N VAL A 122 14.96 -13.24 8.26
CA VAL A 122 14.35 -14.24 7.37
C VAL A 122 14.40 -15.61 8.04
N GLU A 123 13.28 -16.31 8.00
CA GLU A 123 13.16 -17.69 8.44
C GLU A 123 12.41 -18.51 7.42
N SER A 124 12.71 -19.80 7.32
CA SER A 124 12.02 -20.71 6.41
C SER A 124 11.56 -21.99 7.09
N ILE A 125 10.54 -22.59 6.52
CA ILE A 125 10.03 -23.88 6.92
C ILE A 125 9.79 -24.76 5.70
N MET A 126 10.28 -25.99 5.74
CA MET A 126 10.03 -26.99 4.71
C MET A 126 8.61 -27.55 4.89
N ILE A 127 7.79 -27.38 3.87
CA ILE A 127 6.40 -27.84 3.86
C ILE A 127 6.07 -28.34 2.46
N ASP A 128 5.78 -29.63 2.32
CA ASP A 128 5.25 -30.19 1.06
C ASP A 128 3.74 -29.99 1.02
N SER A 129 3.30 -28.99 0.27
CA SER A 129 1.88 -28.65 0.13
C SER A 129 1.49 -28.44 -1.33
N ARG A 130 0.27 -28.88 -1.68
CA ARG A 130 -0.25 -28.82 -3.05
C ARG A 130 -1.64 -28.22 -3.05
N TRP A 131 -1.86 -27.23 -3.91
CA TRP A 131 -3.18 -26.69 -4.19
C TRP A 131 -3.75 -27.37 -5.43
N SER A 132 -5.03 -27.78 -5.35
CA SER A 132 -5.78 -28.37 -6.47
C SER A 132 -6.81 -27.39 -7.02
N GLU A 133 -7.31 -27.65 -8.23
CA GLU A 133 -8.42 -26.88 -8.81
C GLU A 133 -9.76 -27.13 -8.10
N THR A 134 -9.84 -28.19 -7.30
CA THR A 134 -11.07 -28.61 -6.64
C THR A 134 -11.47 -27.54 -5.62
N ILE A 135 -12.61 -26.90 -5.83
CA ILE A 135 -13.23 -26.07 -4.81
C ILE A 135 -13.74 -27.03 -3.73
N ILE A 136 -13.22 -26.89 -2.52
CA ILE A 136 -13.71 -27.66 -1.37
C ILE A 136 -15.05 -27.05 -0.99
N GLU A 137 -16.13 -27.83 -1.10
CA GLU A 137 -17.51 -27.40 -0.76
C GLU A 137 -17.63 -26.95 0.70
N SER A 138 -16.79 -27.51 1.58
CA SER A 138 -16.73 -27.13 3.00
C SER A 138 -15.28 -26.75 3.34
N PRO A 139 -14.98 -25.47 3.57
CA PRO A 139 -13.67 -25.05 4.01
C PRO A 139 -13.27 -25.79 5.28
N ARG A 140 -12.03 -26.28 5.33
CA ARG A 140 -11.48 -26.93 6.53
C ARG A 140 -11.49 -25.95 7.69
N GLU A 141 -11.99 -26.39 8.84
CA GLU A 141 -11.96 -25.55 10.03
C GLU A 141 -10.51 -25.29 10.47
N PRO A 142 -10.08 -24.03 10.62
CA PRO A 142 -8.74 -23.71 11.08
C PRO A 142 -8.47 -24.26 12.46
N ALA A 143 -7.24 -24.68 12.73
CA ALA A 143 -6.82 -25.15 14.04
C ALA A 143 -7.13 -24.10 15.15
N GLU A 144 -7.37 -24.55 16.37
CA GLU A 144 -7.75 -23.66 17.50
C GLU A 144 -6.77 -22.50 17.71
N TRP A 145 -5.46 -22.76 17.55
CA TRP A 145 -4.44 -21.73 17.70
C TRP A 145 -4.54 -20.64 16.59
N VAL A 146 -4.95 -21.02 15.39
CA VAL A 146 -5.21 -20.07 14.27
C VAL A 146 -6.38 -19.19 14.63
N GLN A 147 -7.50 -19.79 15.07
CA GLN A 147 -8.70 -19.07 15.48
C GLN A 147 -8.40 -18.09 16.63
N ALA A 148 -7.61 -18.52 17.61
CA ALA A 148 -7.19 -17.67 18.74
C ALA A 148 -6.36 -16.46 18.27
N LEU A 149 -5.40 -16.65 17.36
CA LEU A 149 -4.60 -15.55 16.81
C LEU A 149 -5.43 -14.64 15.92
N GLN A 150 -6.28 -15.17 15.06
CA GLN A 150 -7.20 -14.38 14.23
C GLN A 150 -8.13 -13.52 15.08
N LYS A 151 -8.67 -14.08 16.19
CA LYS A 151 -9.51 -13.33 17.12
C LYS A 151 -8.73 -12.17 17.76
N LYS A 152 -7.47 -12.42 18.18
CA LYS A 152 -6.60 -11.37 18.75
C LYS A 152 -6.33 -10.26 17.74
N GLU A 153 -6.01 -10.61 16.50
CA GLU A 153 -5.75 -9.64 15.44
C GLU A 153 -7.00 -8.85 15.06
N ARG A 154 -8.17 -9.50 15.01
CA ARG A 154 -9.45 -8.83 14.78
C ARG A 154 -9.75 -7.81 15.86
N VAL A 155 -9.64 -8.18 17.14
CA VAL A 155 -9.86 -7.27 18.27
C VAL A 155 -8.90 -6.07 18.20
N LYS A 156 -7.61 -6.30 17.87
CA LYS A 156 -6.64 -5.23 17.70
C LYS A 156 -7.04 -4.30 16.55
N ARG A 157 -7.47 -4.85 15.43
CA ARG A 157 -7.90 -4.09 14.25
C ARG A 157 -9.15 -3.26 14.57
N ASP A 158 -10.16 -3.87 15.20
CA ASP A 158 -11.40 -3.19 15.60
C ASP A 158 -11.08 -2.04 16.56
N TYR A 159 -10.18 -2.27 17.53
CA TYR A 159 -9.72 -1.23 18.46
C TYR A 159 -9.02 -0.07 17.70
N LEU A 160 -8.17 -0.37 16.73
CA LEU A 160 -7.51 0.67 15.92
C LEU A 160 -8.51 1.45 15.07
N PHE A 161 -9.51 0.77 14.49
CA PHE A 161 -10.58 1.44 13.73
C PHE A 161 -11.52 2.26 14.61
N ASP A 162 -11.82 1.77 15.83
CA ASP A 162 -12.67 2.50 16.78
C ASP A 162 -11.92 3.64 17.47
N SER A 163 -10.63 3.50 17.67
CA SER A 163 -9.75 4.53 18.27
C SER A 163 -9.28 5.56 17.25
N ALA A 164 -9.37 5.27 15.94
CA ALA A 164 -9.14 6.27 14.92
C ALA A 164 -10.13 7.42 15.14
N PRO A 165 -9.66 8.67 15.20
CA PRO A 165 -10.53 9.80 15.42
C PRO A 165 -11.61 9.83 14.35
N LYS A 166 -12.82 9.40 14.70
CA LYS A 166 -14.04 9.47 13.87
C LYS A 166 -14.54 10.91 13.73
N GLN A 167 -13.72 11.91 14.08
CA GLN A 167 -14.11 13.27 13.78
C GLN A 167 -14.02 13.45 12.26
N PRO A 168 -15.19 13.58 11.60
CA PRO A 168 -15.19 14.02 10.22
C PRO A 168 -14.42 15.32 10.20
N ASP A 169 -13.36 15.41 9.44
CA ASP A 169 -12.68 16.66 9.21
C ASP A 169 -13.63 17.51 8.34
N PRO A 170 -14.29 18.51 8.91
CA PRO A 170 -15.31 19.29 8.18
C PRO A 170 -14.71 19.94 6.94
N VAL A 171 -13.40 20.17 6.90
CA VAL A 171 -12.68 20.70 5.75
C VAL A 171 -12.60 19.63 4.64
N LEU A 172 -12.31 18.39 4.98
CA LEU A 172 -12.27 17.28 3.99
C LEU A 172 -13.67 17.00 3.44
N ASP A 173 -14.71 17.05 4.27
CA ASP A 173 -16.09 16.85 3.83
C ASP A 173 -16.54 17.97 2.87
N ILE A 174 -16.21 19.24 3.16
CA ILE A 174 -16.49 20.36 2.28
C ILE A 174 -15.73 20.21 0.95
N ILE A 175 -14.45 19.85 0.99
CA ILE A 175 -13.65 19.61 -0.23
C ILE A 175 -14.26 18.46 -1.04
N PHE A 176 -14.72 17.41 -0.42
CA PHE A 176 -15.36 16.29 -1.09
C PHE A 176 -16.65 16.70 -1.78
N ILE A 177 -17.54 17.44 -1.08
CA ILE A 177 -18.80 17.96 -1.64
C ILE A 177 -18.53 18.93 -2.79
N LEU A 178 -17.59 19.86 -2.63
CA LEU A 178 -17.19 20.78 -3.69
C LEU A 178 -16.63 20.06 -4.91
N SER A 179 -15.82 19.04 -4.69
CA SER A 179 -15.26 18.22 -5.76
C SER A 179 -16.36 17.47 -6.52
N LEU A 180 -17.34 16.93 -5.82
CA LEU A 180 -18.49 16.25 -6.44
C LEU A 180 -19.33 17.22 -7.28
N LEU A 181 -19.63 18.40 -6.76
CA LEU A 181 -20.40 19.44 -7.46
C LEU A 181 -19.61 20.07 -8.62
N SER A 182 -18.28 20.00 -8.58
CA SER A 182 -17.43 20.55 -9.65
C SER A 182 -17.58 19.81 -10.97
N ILE A 183 -17.95 18.53 -10.97
CA ILE A 183 -18.11 17.73 -12.20
C ILE A 183 -19.21 18.31 -13.11
N PRO A 184 -20.47 18.44 -12.66
CA PRO A 184 -21.52 19.03 -13.49
C PRO A 184 -21.23 20.51 -13.80
N ALA A 185 -20.66 21.26 -12.86
CA ALA A 185 -20.28 22.65 -13.09
C ALA A 185 -19.22 22.77 -14.19
N TYR A 186 -18.19 21.91 -14.18
CA TYR A 186 -17.18 21.86 -15.23
C TYR A 186 -17.78 21.60 -16.61
N ILE A 187 -18.62 20.56 -16.72
CA ILE A 187 -19.27 20.20 -17.99
C ILE A 187 -20.10 21.38 -18.50
N PHE A 188 -20.90 22.00 -17.65
CA PHE A 188 -21.73 23.16 -18.00
C PHE A 188 -20.88 24.34 -18.48
N MET A 189 -19.88 24.71 -17.71
CA MET A 189 -18.98 25.82 -18.07
C MET A 189 -18.22 25.54 -19.36
N GLN A 190 -17.73 24.32 -19.55
CA GLN A 190 -17.04 23.91 -20.76
C GLN A 190 -17.90 24.08 -22.00
N ILE A 191 -19.16 23.60 -21.96
CA ILE A 191 -20.13 23.74 -23.07
C ILE A 191 -20.43 25.19 -23.33
N GLN A 192 -20.67 25.97 -22.29
CA GLN A 192 -20.99 27.42 -22.40
C GLN A 192 -19.84 28.18 -23.08
N MET A 193 -18.61 27.93 -22.66
CA MET A 193 -17.44 28.61 -23.20
C MET A 193 -17.17 28.23 -24.64
N LEU A 194 -17.27 26.95 -24.99
CA LEU A 194 -17.09 26.47 -26.37
C LEU A 194 -18.16 27.05 -27.32
N ARG A 195 -19.38 27.32 -26.82
CA ARG A 195 -20.46 27.96 -27.61
C ARG A 195 -20.29 29.45 -27.74
N ARG A 196 -19.83 30.15 -26.66
CA ARG A 196 -19.75 31.60 -26.61
C ARG A 196 -18.44 32.18 -27.13
N TYR A 197 -17.36 31.44 -27.05
CA TYR A 197 -16.04 31.93 -27.39
C TYR A 197 -15.73 31.69 -28.87
N ARG A 198 -14.97 32.61 -29.49
CA ARG A 198 -14.51 32.54 -30.88
C ARG A 198 -12.98 32.62 -30.92
N LEU A 199 -12.36 32.04 -31.95
CA LEU A 199 -10.93 32.09 -32.22
C LEU A 199 -10.08 31.66 -30.98
N ARG A 200 -9.03 32.42 -30.65
CA ARG A 200 -8.05 32.15 -29.58
C ARG A 200 -8.68 31.83 -28.22
N TRP A 201 -9.80 32.50 -27.87
CA TRP A 201 -10.48 32.21 -26.60
C TRP A 201 -11.15 30.83 -26.55
N ARG A 202 -11.57 30.35 -27.71
CA ARG A 202 -12.11 29.00 -27.82
C ARG A 202 -10.98 27.95 -27.70
N GLU A 203 -9.83 28.21 -28.30
CA GLU A 203 -8.64 27.34 -28.17
C GLU A 203 -8.20 27.25 -26.71
N LEU A 204 -8.10 28.37 -26.00
CA LEU A 204 -7.79 28.36 -24.57
C LEU A 204 -8.84 27.61 -23.74
N ALA A 205 -10.13 27.73 -24.07
CA ALA A 205 -11.18 26.99 -23.39
C ALA A 205 -11.13 25.47 -23.66
N THR A 206 -10.46 25.00 -24.72
CA THR A 206 -10.29 23.55 -24.99
C THR A 206 -9.16 22.91 -24.20
N VAL A 207 -8.26 23.68 -23.58
CA VAL A 207 -7.09 23.16 -22.84
C VAL A 207 -7.49 22.11 -21.78
N PRO A 208 -8.49 22.33 -20.90
CA PRO A 208 -8.88 21.31 -19.94
C PRO A 208 -9.38 20.01 -20.59
N LEU A 209 -10.04 20.08 -21.76
CA LEU A 209 -10.50 18.90 -22.48
C LEU A 209 -9.34 18.10 -23.06
N ILE A 210 -8.36 18.79 -23.64
CA ILE A 210 -7.17 18.13 -24.23
C ILE A 210 -6.33 17.45 -23.15
N THR A 211 -6.25 18.04 -21.96
CA THR A 211 -5.51 17.44 -20.83
C THR A 211 -6.32 16.36 -20.13
N ALA A 212 -7.65 16.51 -20.03
CA ALA A 212 -8.52 15.53 -19.38
C ALA A 212 -8.53 14.18 -20.10
N LEU A 213 -8.52 14.19 -21.44
CA LEU A 213 -8.69 12.99 -22.25
C LEU A 213 -7.53 11.98 -22.07
N PRO A 214 -6.24 12.33 -22.28
CA PRO A 214 -5.15 11.41 -22.04
C PRO A 214 -5.02 11.01 -20.56
N LEU A 215 -5.28 11.93 -19.62
CA LEU A 215 -5.24 11.61 -18.20
C LEU A 215 -6.36 10.64 -17.78
N SER A 216 -7.56 10.77 -18.36
CA SER A 216 -8.67 9.85 -18.12
C SER A 216 -8.40 8.47 -18.70
N VAL A 217 -7.82 8.40 -19.90
CA VAL A 217 -7.39 7.14 -20.53
C VAL A 217 -6.32 6.47 -19.67
N TYR A 218 -5.31 7.22 -19.23
CA TYR A 218 -4.27 6.70 -18.35
C TYR A 218 -4.85 6.18 -17.01
N ALA A 219 -5.70 6.97 -16.34
CA ALA A 219 -6.34 6.57 -15.09
C ALA A 219 -7.24 5.34 -15.25
N PHE A 220 -7.91 5.19 -16.40
CA PHE A 220 -8.72 4.03 -16.74
C PHE A 220 -7.85 2.77 -16.91
N TRP A 221 -6.76 2.84 -17.68
CA TRP A 221 -5.83 1.73 -17.87
C TRP A 221 -5.13 1.30 -16.58
N VAL A 222 -4.65 2.24 -15.79
CA VAL A 222 -4.05 1.96 -14.49
C VAL A 222 -5.12 1.40 -13.53
N GLY A 223 -6.35 1.91 -13.58
CA GLY A 223 -7.46 1.42 -12.77
C GLY A 223 -7.86 -0.03 -13.06
N ILE A 224 -7.78 -0.46 -14.32
CA ILE A 224 -8.03 -1.87 -14.70
C ILE A 224 -6.89 -2.77 -14.19
N GLY A 225 -5.63 -2.29 -14.25
CA GLY A 225 -4.47 -3.08 -13.85
C GLY A 225 -4.26 -3.21 -12.34
N PHE A 226 -4.66 -2.20 -11.54
CA PHE A 226 -4.32 -2.12 -10.13
C PHE A 226 -5.49 -1.93 -9.17
N ASN A 227 -6.44 -1.06 -9.46
CA ASN A 227 -7.63 -0.87 -8.61
C ASN A 227 -8.59 0.18 -9.18
N LEU A 228 -9.78 -0.23 -9.59
CA LEU A 228 -10.85 0.67 -10.09
C LEU A 228 -11.27 1.78 -9.10
N ARG A 229 -10.88 1.67 -7.83
CA ARG A 229 -11.24 2.64 -6.77
C ARG A 229 -10.54 4.00 -6.90
N LEU A 230 -9.46 4.13 -7.68
CA LEU A 230 -8.74 5.39 -7.84
C LEU A 230 -9.35 6.33 -8.89
N TRP A 231 -10.18 5.82 -9.79
CA TRP A 231 -10.73 6.59 -10.91
C TRP A 231 -11.72 7.71 -10.50
N PRO A 232 -12.69 7.49 -9.59
CA PRO A 232 -13.60 8.54 -9.19
C PRO A 232 -12.95 9.75 -8.51
N PRO A 233 -12.08 9.56 -7.49
CA PRO A 233 -11.39 10.69 -6.86
C PRO A 233 -10.54 11.50 -7.84
N PHE A 234 -9.86 10.85 -8.77
CA PHE A 234 -9.07 11.54 -9.79
C PHE A 234 -9.93 12.51 -10.63
N PHE A 235 -11.09 12.03 -11.08
CA PHE A 235 -12.01 12.86 -11.88
C PHE A 235 -12.58 14.05 -11.08
N MET A 236 -12.84 13.84 -9.80
CA MET A 236 -13.33 14.89 -8.90
C MET A 236 -12.30 16.00 -8.73
N TYR A 237 -11.05 15.70 -8.44
CA TYR A 237 -9.98 16.70 -8.30
C TYR A 237 -9.68 17.42 -9.61
N PHE A 238 -9.64 16.67 -10.71
CA PHE A 238 -9.42 17.25 -12.03
C PHE A 238 -10.53 18.26 -12.40
N SER A 239 -11.80 17.93 -12.18
CA SER A 239 -12.91 18.81 -12.49
C SER A 239 -12.89 20.10 -11.67
N LEU A 240 -12.46 20.05 -10.41
CA LEU A 240 -12.28 21.22 -9.57
C LEU A 240 -11.23 22.19 -10.13
N LEU A 241 -10.06 21.65 -10.51
CA LEU A 241 -8.98 22.44 -11.14
C LEU A 241 -9.41 23.01 -12.48
N ALA A 242 -10.11 22.24 -13.30
CA ALA A 242 -10.62 22.66 -14.59
C ALA A 242 -11.67 23.79 -14.44
N CYS A 243 -12.56 23.70 -13.46
CA CYS A 243 -13.48 24.78 -13.11
C CYS A 243 -12.73 26.07 -12.74
N GLY A 244 -11.72 25.99 -11.89
CA GLY A 244 -10.87 27.13 -11.50
C GLY A 244 -10.22 27.78 -12.72
N TYR A 245 -9.66 26.98 -13.62
CA TYR A 245 -9.07 27.46 -14.88
C TYR A 245 -10.10 28.20 -15.76
N LEU A 246 -11.27 27.59 -15.97
CA LEU A 246 -12.32 28.18 -16.81
C LEU A 246 -12.89 29.49 -16.20
N LEU A 247 -13.05 29.52 -14.88
CA LEU A 247 -13.45 30.76 -14.17
C LEU A 247 -12.42 31.88 -14.36
N THR A 248 -11.13 31.55 -14.23
CA THR A 248 -10.05 32.52 -14.46
C THR A 248 -10.06 33.01 -15.91
N LEU A 249 -10.21 32.11 -16.87
CA LEU A 249 -10.31 32.49 -18.30
C LEU A 249 -11.53 33.39 -18.57
N TRP A 250 -12.67 33.09 -17.98
CA TRP A 250 -13.86 33.90 -18.09
C TRP A 250 -13.68 35.32 -17.52
N THR A 251 -13.05 35.43 -16.34
CA THR A 251 -12.75 36.68 -15.67
C THR A 251 -11.80 37.53 -16.52
N ILE A 252 -10.70 36.96 -17.01
CA ILE A 252 -9.74 37.67 -17.86
C ILE A 252 -10.43 38.20 -19.14
N LYS A 253 -11.25 37.36 -19.77
CA LYS A 253 -11.97 37.79 -20.97
C LYS A 253 -12.94 38.93 -20.67
N LYS A 254 -13.63 38.90 -19.51
CA LYS A 254 -14.56 39.96 -19.10
C LYS A 254 -13.85 41.31 -18.85
N ILE A 255 -12.59 41.24 -18.37
CA ILE A 255 -11.79 42.46 -18.11
C ILE A 255 -11.20 43.02 -19.41
N ARG A 256 -10.85 42.18 -20.39
CA ARG A 256 -10.20 42.58 -21.64
C ARG A 256 -11.18 42.90 -22.77
N GLY A 257 -12.47 42.79 -22.54
CA GLY A 257 -13.50 43.22 -23.47
C GLY A 257 -14.20 42.23 -24.22
#